data_71601e8562481d88ce431280f0fa6e07
#
_entry.id   71601e8562481d88ce431280f0fa6e07
#
_cell.length_a   1.000
_cell.length_b   1.000
_cell.length_c   1.000
_cell.angle_alpha   90.00
_cell.angle_beta   90.00
_cell.angle_gamma   90.00
#
_symmetry.space_group_name_H-M   'P 1'
#
loop_
_entity.id
_entity.type
_entity.pdbx_description
1 polymer ?
#
loop_
_entity_poly.entity_id
_entity_poly.type
_entity_poly.pdbx_seq_one_letter_code
_entity_poly.pdbx_strand_id
1 'polypeptide(L)'
;MDTNEQRQESQQNRREERHKRRQRSQIIAYTVVGIMILVLAAGIAFAVSKITGMNHDRQEQQNRLDDIIASEETITAPTEPVETVPELTNEQKLDKIIDEAIIQNMPLEDKVAGLFITTPESITGVSAAVQAGDGTKDALSKYPVGGIVYAAKNIQSADQLKQMIDNTKLYTSYPLFIAIDGEGSGTDAVAAAGLGTKTDSPETIGASGDTNNAYTAGTTVGSYLAELGFNL
;
A
#
# COMPACT_ATOMS: atom_id res chain seq x y z
N MET A 1 -0.75 -57.96 -67.42
CA MET A 1 -1.89 -57.62 -66.53
C MET A 1 -1.24 -57.40 -65.19
N ASP A 2 -1.26 -56.19 -64.62
CA ASP A 2 -1.12 -55.96 -63.20
C ASP A 2 -0.49 -54.66 -62.74
N THR A 3 0.09 -53.92 -63.64
CA THR A 3 0.70 -52.61 -63.20
C THR A 3 -0.31 -51.47 -63.11
N ASN A 4 -1.44 -51.56 -63.79
CA ASN A 4 -2.49 -50.52 -63.79
C ASN A 4 -3.48 -50.69 -62.61
N GLU A 5 -3.79 -51.92 -62.21
CA GLU A 5 -4.66 -52.22 -61.09
C GLU A 5 -3.97 -51.87 -59.77
N GLN A 6 -2.72 -52.20 -59.57
CA GLN A 6 -1.94 -51.81 -58.41
C GLN A 6 -1.79 -50.29 -58.28
N ARG A 7 -1.69 -49.54 -59.38
CA ARG A 7 -1.70 -48.08 -59.34
C ARG A 7 -3.05 -47.49 -58.96
N GLN A 8 -4.14 -48.09 -59.42
CA GLN A 8 -5.47 -47.63 -59.06
C GLN A 8 -5.80 -47.90 -57.59
N GLU A 9 -5.47 -49.06 -57.06
CA GLU A 9 -5.61 -49.37 -55.64
C GLU A 9 -4.77 -48.47 -54.76
N SER A 10 -3.53 -48.20 -55.14
CA SER A 10 -2.68 -47.28 -54.33
C SER A 10 -3.19 -45.84 -54.34
N GLN A 11 -3.81 -45.40 -55.42
CA GLN A 11 -4.44 -44.07 -55.50
C GLN A 11 -5.73 -44.00 -54.69
N GLN A 12 -6.52 -45.08 -54.67
CA GLN A 12 -7.77 -45.14 -53.91
C GLN A 12 -7.48 -45.18 -52.41
N ASN A 13 -6.51 -45.97 -51.97
CA ASN A 13 -6.04 -46.04 -50.59
C ASN A 13 -5.49 -44.66 -50.07
N ARG A 14 -4.73 -43.97 -50.92
CA ARG A 14 -4.25 -42.62 -50.60
C ARG A 14 -5.37 -41.58 -50.50
N ARG A 15 -6.45 -41.69 -51.26
CA ARG A 15 -7.64 -40.84 -51.16
C ARG A 15 -8.42 -41.11 -49.89
N GLU A 16 -8.61 -42.34 -49.51
CA GLU A 16 -9.28 -42.73 -48.28
C GLU A 16 -8.51 -42.32 -47.03
N GLU A 17 -7.18 -42.46 -47.03
CA GLU A 17 -6.35 -41.99 -45.92
C GLU A 17 -6.40 -40.49 -45.77
N ARG A 18 -6.42 -39.73 -46.87
CA ARG A 18 -6.58 -38.26 -46.81
C ARG A 18 -7.96 -37.83 -46.28
N HIS A 19 -9.02 -38.58 -46.64
CA HIS A 19 -10.35 -38.35 -46.09
C HIS A 19 -10.42 -38.65 -44.60
N LYS A 20 -9.88 -39.77 -44.16
CA LYS A 20 -9.79 -40.13 -42.73
C LYS A 20 -8.97 -39.17 -41.92
N ARG A 21 -7.87 -38.64 -42.45
CA ARG A 21 -7.05 -37.60 -41.80
C ARG A 21 -7.81 -36.29 -41.68
N ARG A 22 -8.51 -35.83 -42.71
CA ARG A 22 -9.34 -34.60 -42.65
C ARG A 22 -10.49 -34.74 -41.65
N GLN A 23 -11.19 -35.85 -41.60
CA GLN A 23 -12.25 -36.07 -40.62
C GLN A 23 -11.70 -36.11 -39.19
N ARG A 24 -10.57 -36.74 -38.94
CA ARG A 24 -9.92 -36.75 -37.62
C ARG A 24 -9.49 -35.34 -37.20
N SER A 25 -8.93 -34.55 -38.11
CA SER A 25 -8.51 -33.18 -37.79
C SER A 25 -9.70 -32.25 -37.50
N GLN A 26 -10.83 -32.46 -38.19
CA GLN A 26 -12.08 -31.71 -37.90
C GLN A 26 -12.68 -32.09 -36.54
N ILE A 27 -12.70 -33.38 -36.22
CA ILE A 27 -13.17 -33.85 -34.91
C ILE A 27 -12.30 -33.28 -33.77
N ILE A 28 -10.96 -33.31 -33.93
CA ILE A 28 -10.04 -32.73 -32.95
C ILE A 28 -10.27 -31.22 -32.84
N ALA A 29 -10.44 -30.48 -33.94
CA ALA A 29 -10.72 -29.06 -33.90
C ALA A 29 -12.02 -28.73 -33.14
N TYR A 30 -13.10 -29.46 -33.41
CA TYR A 30 -14.38 -29.26 -32.72
C TYR A 30 -14.32 -29.66 -31.24
N THR A 31 -13.56 -30.70 -30.87
CA THR A 31 -13.38 -31.06 -29.45
C THR A 31 -12.54 -29.98 -28.71
N VAL A 32 -11.51 -29.44 -29.31
CA VAL A 32 -10.72 -28.34 -28.71
C VAL A 32 -11.57 -27.09 -28.51
N VAL A 33 -12.36 -26.71 -29.52
CA VAL A 33 -13.27 -25.54 -29.40
C VAL A 33 -14.35 -25.83 -28.33
N GLY A 34 -14.90 -27.03 -28.26
CA GLY A 34 -15.86 -27.40 -27.22
C GLY A 34 -15.27 -27.29 -25.80
N ILE A 35 -14.05 -27.79 -25.61
CA ILE A 35 -13.33 -27.64 -24.32
C ILE A 35 -13.07 -26.19 -23.96
N MET A 36 -12.64 -25.34 -24.92
CA MET A 36 -12.46 -23.91 -24.68
C MET A 36 -13.74 -23.21 -24.25
N ILE A 37 -14.87 -23.52 -24.86
CA ILE A 37 -16.18 -22.96 -24.49
C ILE A 37 -16.56 -23.39 -23.06
N LEU A 38 -16.34 -24.66 -22.70
CA LEU A 38 -16.60 -25.16 -21.35
C LEU A 38 -15.74 -24.48 -20.29
N VAL A 39 -14.45 -24.25 -20.57
CA VAL A 39 -13.53 -23.54 -19.66
C VAL A 39 -13.95 -22.09 -19.49
N LEU A 40 -14.35 -21.41 -20.57
CA LEU A 40 -14.87 -20.04 -20.50
C LEU A 40 -16.17 -19.97 -19.70
N ALA A 41 -17.10 -20.87 -19.91
CA ALA A 41 -18.36 -20.93 -19.16
C ALA A 41 -18.12 -21.18 -17.65
N ALA A 42 -17.20 -22.09 -17.32
CA ALA A 42 -16.81 -22.36 -15.94
C ALA A 42 -16.12 -21.14 -15.29
N GLY A 43 -15.27 -20.41 -16.02
CA GLY A 43 -14.63 -19.17 -15.57
C GLY A 43 -15.64 -18.06 -15.28
N ILE A 44 -16.63 -17.89 -16.15
CA ILE A 44 -17.71 -16.90 -15.94
C ILE A 44 -18.56 -17.29 -14.72
N ALA A 45 -18.95 -18.56 -14.60
CA ALA A 45 -19.74 -19.04 -13.45
C ALA A 45 -18.98 -18.83 -12.11
N PHE A 46 -17.67 -19.09 -12.09
CA PHE A 46 -16.82 -18.85 -10.93
C PHE A 46 -16.72 -17.36 -10.58
N ALA A 47 -16.54 -16.49 -11.58
CA ALA A 47 -16.49 -15.05 -11.38
C ALA A 47 -17.81 -14.49 -10.82
N VAL A 48 -18.95 -14.92 -11.38
CA VAL A 48 -20.28 -14.54 -10.90
C VAL A 48 -20.51 -15.03 -9.46
N SER A 49 -20.12 -16.27 -9.14
CA SER A 49 -20.23 -16.80 -7.77
C SER A 49 -19.41 -16.01 -6.76
N LYS A 50 -18.20 -15.58 -7.15
CA LYS A 50 -17.36 -14.73 -6.27
C LYS A 50 -17.96 -13.35 -6.05
N ILE A 51 -18.49 -12.71 -7.09
CA ILE A 51 -19.12 -11.39 -7.00
C ILE A 51 -20.39 -11.44 -6.14
N THR A 52 -21.20 -12.50 -6.27
CA THR A 52 -22.42 -12.66 -5.45
C THR A 52 -22.09 -12.92 -3.97
N GLY A 53 -21.02 -13.69 -3.68
CA GLY A 53 -20.54 -13.90 -2.32
C GLY A 53 -20.07 -12.58 -1.66
N MET A 54 -19.27 -11.79 -2.37
CA MET A 54 -18.81 -10.49 -1.88
C MET A 54 -19.95 -9.47 -1.62
N ASN A 55 -21.03 -9.54 -2.41
CA ASN A 55 -22.19 -8.67 -2.20
C ASN A 55 -23.02 -9.11 -0.99
N HIS A 56 -23.07 -10.42 -0.69
CA HIS A 56 -23.76 -10.94 0.49
C HIS A 56 -23.04 -10.54 1.77
N ASP A 57 -21.71 -10.67 1.81
CA ASP A 57 -20.89 -10.26 2.96
C ASP A 57 -21.00 -8.76 3.25
N ARG A 58 -21.07 -7.92 2.19
CA ARG A 58 -21.30 -6.47 2.35
C ARG A 58 -22.68 -6.16 2.95
N GLN A 59 -23.69 -6.88 2.55
CA GLN A 59 -25.05 -6.67 3.05
C GLN A 59 -25.19 -7.11 4.51
N GLU A 60 -24.53 -8.20 4.91
CA GLU A 60 -24.46 -8.61 6.32
C GLU A 60 -23.68 -7.61 7.18
N GLN A 61 -22.60 -7.05 6.69
CA GLN A 61 -21.85 -5.99 7.39
C GLN A 61 -22.68 -4.72 7.55
N GLN A 62 -23.45 -4.34 6.54
CA GLN A 62 -24.33 -3.17 6.59
C GLN A 62 -25.47 -3.38 7.59
N ASN A 63 -26.11 -4.55 7.57
CA ASN A 63 -27.15 -4.89 8.54
C ASN A 63 -26.64 -4.93 9.99
N ARG A 64 -25.40 -5.40 10.22
CA ARG A 64 -24.76 -5.34 11.54
C ARG A 64 -24.48 -3.92 12.02
N LEU A 65 -24.08 -3.02 11.11
CA LEU A 65 -23.89 -1.60 11.41
C LEU A 65 -25.21 -0.91 11.76
N ASP A 66 -26.26 -1.20 11.01
CA ASP A 66 -27.60 -0.67 11.25
C ASP A 66 -28.19 -1.17 12.59
N ASP A 67 -27.94 -2.45 12.95
CA ASP A 67 -28.34 -3.01 14.26
C ASP A 67 -27.55 -2.38 15.42
N ILE A 68 -26.25 -2.07 15.25
CA ILE A 68 -25.43 -1.38 16.25
C ILE A 68 -25.94 0.06 16.43
N ILE A 69 -26.21 0.77 15.35
CA ILE A 69 -26.73 2.14 15.37
C ILE A 69 -28.12 2.16 16.03
N ALA A 70 -29.00 1.23 15.71
CA ALA A 70 -30.32 1.11 16.31
C ALA A 70 -30.27 0.74 17.80
N SER A 71 -29.24 0.04 18.28
CA SER A 71 -29.05 -0.30 19.68
C SER A 71 -28.47 0.85 20.52
N GLU A 72 -27.74 1.80 19.89
CA GLU A 72 -27.23 2.99 20.59
C GLU A 72 -28.29 4.08 20.83
N GLU A 73 -29.38 4.13 20.06
CA GLU A 73 -30.45 5.11 20.27
C GLU A 73 -31.25 4.92 21.58
N THR A 74 -30.99 3.85 22.33
CA THR A 74 -31.76 3.53 23.55
C THR A 74 -31.04 3.83 24.88
N ILE A 75 -29.80 4.38 24.81
CA ILE A 75 -29.06 4.78 26.02
C ILE A 75 -29.28 6.28 26.27
N THR A 76 -30.27 6.61 27.08
CA THR A 76 -30.37 7.95 27.67
C THR A 76 -29.21 8.16 28.67
N ALA A 77 -28.12 8.72 28.18
CA ALA A 77 -27.00 9.19 29.00
C ALA A 77 -27.34 10.49 29.70
N PRO A 78 -26.81 10.74 30.92
CA PRO A 78 -26.98 12.03 31.63
C PRO A 78 -26.36 13.14 30.76
N THR A 79 -27.08 14.24 30.65
CA THR A 79 -26.71 15.42 29.87
C THR A 79 -25.48 16.10 30.49
N GLU A 80 -24.26 15.67 30.11
CA GLU A 80 -23.09 16.55 30.24
C GLU A 80 -23.10 17.55 29.07
N PRO A 81 -22.55 18.78 29.25
CA PRO A 81 -22.53 19.77 28.20
C PRO A 81 -21.79 19.19 26.98
N VAL A 82 -22.49 19.02 25.86
CA VAL A 82 -21.89 18.63 24.58
C VAL A 82 -20.91 19.76 24.23
N GLU A 83 -19.60 19.49 24.35
CA GLU A 83 -18.60 20.29 23.65
C GLU A 83 -18.96 20.23 22.16
N THR A 84 -19.39 21.36 21.63
CA THR A 84 -19.66 21.50 20.20
C THR A 84 -18.35 21.27 19.45
N VAL A 85 -18.18 20.08 18.88
CA VAL A 85 -17.07 19.82 17.93
C VAL A 85 -17.18 20.90 16.85
N PRO A 86 -16.14 21.72 16.64
CA PRO A 86 -16.19 22.78 15.63
C PRO A 86 -16.53 22.18 14.27
N GLU A 87 -17.51 22.76 13.59
CA GLU A 87 -17.89 22.32 12.26
C GLU A 87 -16.69 22.45 11.31
N LEU A 88 -16.32 21.35 10.63
CA LEU A 88 -15.21 21.33 9.68
C LEU A 88 -15.41 22.40 8.60
N THR A 89 -14.34 23.10 8.25
CA THR A 89 -14.33 24.00 7.09
C THR A 89 -14.59 23.22 5.80
N ASN A 90 -14.96 23.92 4.72
CA ASN A 90 -15.15 23.26 3.42
C ASN A 90 -13.87 22.58 2.91
N GLU A 91 -12.72 23.14 3.20
CA GLU A 91 -11.40 22.57 2.88
C GLU A 91 -11.19 21.26 3.64
N GLN A 92 -11.38 21.26 4.95
CA GLN A 92 -11.29 20.05 5.78
C GLN A 92 -12.30 18.96 5.39
N LYS A 93 -13.51 19.35 4.95
CA LYS A 93 -14.51 18.40 4.43
C LYS A 93 -14.04 17.79 3.11
N LEU A 94 -13.40 18.58 2.23
CA LEU A 94 -12.86 18.10 0.96
C LEU A 94 -11.68 17.15 1.20
N ASP A 95 -10.74 17.52 2.07
CA ASP A 95 -9.61 16.67 2.43
C ASP A 95 -10.08 15.31 2.97
N LYS A 96 -11.06 15.33 3.87
CA LYS A 96 -11.66 14.10 4.41
C LYS A 96 -12.26 13.21 3.33
N ILE A 97 -12.98 13.78 2.35
CA ILE A 97 -13.57 13.01 1.24
C ILE A 97 -12.46 12.41 0.35
N ILE A 98 -11.37 13.14 0.11
CA ILE A 98 -10.22 12.66 -0.67
C ILE A 98 -9.54 11.51 0.06
N ASP A 99 -9.28 11.64 1.36
CA ASP A 99 -8.65 10.61 2.18
C ASP A 99 -9.50 9.35 2.23
N GLU A 100 -10.82 9.48 2.45
CA GLU A 100 -11.73 8.35 2.43
C GLU A 100 -11.76 7.65 1.07
N ALA A 101 -11.73 8.40 -0.04
CA ALA A 101 -11.69 7.83 -1.39
C ALA A 101 -10.39 7.07 -1.66
N ILE A 102 -9.25 7.58 -1.20
CA ILE A 102 -7.94 6.91 -1.30
C ILE A 102 -7.99 5.59 -0.52
N ILE A 103 -8.41 5.64 0.76
CA ILE A 103 -8.46 4.45 1.62
C ILE A 103 -9.42 3.39 1.06
N GLN A 104 -10.59 3.78 0.54
CA GLN A 104 -11.56 2.82 -0.02
C GLN A 104 -11.01 2.07 -1.23
N ASN A 105 -10.23 2.74 -2.08
CA ASN A 105 -9.68 2.15 -3.31
C ASN A 105 -8.32 1.45 -3.11
N MET A 106 -7.69 1.60 -1.94
CA MET A 106 -6.42 0.96 -1.62
C MET A 106 -6.58 -0.56 -1.50
N PRO A 107 -5.72 -1.38 -2.13
CA PRO A 107 -5.67 -2.83 -1.93
C PRO A 107 -5.49 -3.20 -0.47
N LEU A 108 -5.97 -4.38 -0.05
CA LEU A 108 -5.85 -4.82 1.34
C LEU A 108 -4.38 -4.97 1.77
N GLU A 109 -3.55 -5.49 0.90
CA GLU A 109 -2.11 -5.64 1.12
C GLU A 109 -1.45 -4.29 1.41
N ASP A 110 -1.82 -3.25 0.66
CA ASP A 110 -1.29 -1.89 0.84
C ASP A 110 -1.81 -1.28 2.15
N LYS A 111 -3.08 -1.51 2.51
CA LYS A 111 -3.63 -1.09 3.81
C LYS A 111 -2.86 -1.72 4.97
N VAL A 112 -2.55 -3.01 4.87
CA VAL A 112 -1.77 -3.71 5.90
C VAL A 112 -0.34 -3.19 5.94
N ALA A 113 0.32 -3.02 4.79
CA ALA A 113 1.67 -2.45 4.72
C ALA A 113 1.71 -1.03 5.29
N GLY A 114 0.68 -0.22 5.03
CA GLY A 114 0.53 1.15 5.52
C GLY A 114 0.46 1.27 7.05
N LEU A 115 0.19 0.20 7.78
CA LEU A 115 0.21 0.19 9.26
C LEU A 115 1.64 0.09 9.84
N PHE A 116 2.65 -0.10 9.01
CA PHE A 116 4.02 -0.28 9.48
C PHE A 116 4.86 0.97 9.24
N ILE A 117 5.61 1.37 10.26
CA ILE A 117 6.74 2.27 10.15
C ILE A 117 8.00 1.42 10.31
N THR A 118 8.95 1.56 9.40
CA THR A 118 10.14 0.71 9.34
C THR A 118 11.38 1.51 8.97
N THR A 119 12.55 0.89 9.02
CA THR A 119 13.79 1.54 8.58
C THR A 119 14.05 1.32 7.09
N PRO A 120 14.79 2.20 6.41
CA PRO A 120 15.15 1.97 5.02
C PRO A 120 15.97 0.69 4.82
N GLU A 121 16.77 0.30 5.80
CA GLU A 121 17.54 -0.95 5.74
C GLU A 121 16.66 -2.19 5.77
N SER A 122 15.59 -2.16 6.57
CA SER A 122 14.69 -3.33 6.70
C SER A 122 13.98 -3.65 5.39
N ILE A 123 13.65 -2.63 4.58
CA ILE A 123 12.95 -2.86 3.31
C ILE A 123 13.90 -3.08 2.14
N THR A 124 15.13 -2.56 2.20
CA THR A 124 16.11 -2.66 1.10
C THR A 124 17.16 -3.75 1.30
N GLY A 125 17.33 -4.24 2.54
CA GLY A 125 18.33 -5.25 2.88
C GLY A 125 19.77 -4.74 2.94
N VAL A 126 20.02 -3.43 2.81
CA VAL A 126 21.37 -2.84 2.96
C VAL A 126 21.73 -2.67 4.44
N SER A 127 23.03 -2.57 4.76
CA SER A 127 23.48 -2.39 6.16
C SER A 127 23.27 -0.95 6.66
N ALA A 128 23.42 0.03 5.77
CA ALA A 128 23.15 1.44 6.05
C ALA A 128 22.71 2.13 4.75
N ALA A 129 21.54 2.74 4.78
CA ALA A 129 21.00 3.51 3.66
C ALA A 129 21.40 4.98 3.83
N VAL A 130 22.16 5.51 2.90
CA VAL A 130 22.56 6.94 2.86
C VAL A 130 22.05 7.65 1.61
N GLN A 131 21.24 6.95 0.83
CA GLN A 131 20.54 7.49 -0.33
C GLN A 131 19.27 6.68 -0.61
N ALA A 132 18.27 7.30 -1.20
CA ALA A 132 17.12 6.61 -1.77
C ALA A 132 17.30 6.54 -3.29
N GLY A 133 17.55 5.35 -3.79
CA GLY A 133 17.72 5.03 -5.21
C GLY A 133 16.75 3.95 -5.67
N ASP A 134 17.09 3.23 -6.74
CA ASP A 134 16.25 2.19 -7.34
C ASP A 134 15.87 1.10 -6.34
N GLY A 135 16.79 0.68 -5.47
CA GLY A 135 16.47 -0.30 -4.43
C GLY A 135 15.40 0.16 -3.45
N THR A 136 15.37 1.46 -3.11
CA THR A 136 14.31 2.05 -2.27
C THR A 136 13.00 2.12 -3.05
N LYS A 137 13.05 2.52 -4.32
CA LYS A 137 11.89 2.58 -5.19
C LYS A 137 11.23 1.21 -5.36
N ASP A 138 12.01 0.18 -5.64
CA ASP A 138 11.53 -1.19 -5.80
C ASP A 138 10.93 -1.72 -4.49
N ALA A 139 11.59 -1.44 -3.36
CA ALA A 139 11.11 -1.85 -2.04
C ALA A 139 9.79 -1.19 -1.68
N LEU A 140 9.63 0.13 -1.87
CA LEU A 140 8.40 0.86 -1.59
C LEU A 140 7.27 0.51 -2.56
N SER A 141 7.59 0.17 -3.81
CA SER A 141 6.60 -0.34 -4.77
C SER A 141 6.06 -1.71 -4.37
N LYS A 142 6.89 -2.55 -3.75
CA LYS A 142 6.50 -3.88 -3.29
C LYS A 142 5.83 -3.86 -1.92
N TYR A 143 6.27 -2.99 -1.04
CA TYR A 143 5.80 -2.85 0.33
C TYR A 143 5.53 -1.36 0.61
N PRO A 144 4.35 -0.85 0.29
CA PRO A 144 3.99 0.54 0.49
C PRO A 144 3.71 0.81 1.99
N VAL A 145 4.77 0.81 2.79
CA VAL A 145 4.71 1.04 4.24
C VAL A 145 4.18 2.45 4.56
N GLY A 146 3.59 2.62 5.75
CA GLY A 146 3.03 3.90 6.20
C GLY A 146 4.10 4.91 6.63
N GLY A 147 5.32 4.45 6.93
CA GLY A 147 6.39 5.37 7.30
C GLY A 147 7.78 4.77 7.26
N ILE A 148 8.76 5.66 7.15
CA ILE A 148 10.19 5.35 7.25
C ILE A 148 10.77 6.13 8.42
N VAL A 149 11.46 5.43 9.33
CA VAL A 149 12.21 6.03 10.42
C VAL A 149 13.71 5.97 10.10
N TYR A 150 14.33 7.13 10.10
CA TYR A 150 15.77 7.29 9.91
C TYR A 150 16.52 7.30 11.26
N ALA A 151 17.81 7.03 11.23
CA ALA A 151 18.68 7.01 12.38
C ALA A 151 20.02 7.69 12.05
N ALA A 152 20.89 7.88 13.04
CA ALA A 152 22.19 8.54 12.87
C ALA A 152 23.02 7.95 11.71
N LYS A 153 22.97 6.65 11.48
CA LYS A 153 23.70 5.97 10.40
C LYS A 153 23.26 6.38 8.98
N ASN A 154 22.08 7.01 8.86
CA ASN A 154 21.54 7.47 7.58
C ASN A 154 21.95 8.93 7.28
N ILE A 155 22.57 9.63 8.22
CA ILE A 155 22.87 11.07 8.14
C ILE A 155 24.35 11.27 7.80
N GLN A 156 24.62 11.93 6.66
CA GLN A 156 25.98 12.37 6.28
C GLN A 156 26.08 13.90 6.21
N SER A 157 25.02 14.56 5.69
CA SER A 157 24.90 16.01 5.63
C SER A 157 23.41 16.40 5.48
N ALA A 158 23.09 17.68 5.67
CA ALA A 158 21.75 18.20 5.50
C ALA A 158 21.24 17.97 4.06
N ASP A 159 22.06 18.29 3.06
CA ASP A 159 21.67 18.15 1.65
C ASP A 159 21.45 16.67 1.26
N GLN A 160 22.34 15.79 1.72
CA GLN A 160 22.20 14.35 1.48
C GLN A 160 20.90 13.82 2.11
N LEU A 161 20.62 14.21 3.35
CA LEU A 161 19.43 13.77 4.08
C LEU A 161 18.15 14.27 3.43
N LYS A 162 18.09 15.57 3.07
CA LYS A 162 16.95 16.16 2.34
C LYS A 162 16.71 15.43 1.03
N GLN A 163 17.74 15.25 0.21
CA GLN A 163 17.62 14.54 -1.06
C GLN A 163 17.12 13.09 -0.88
N MET A 164 17.62 12.39 0.15
CA MET A 164 17.18 11.03 0.47
C MET A 164 15.70 11.01 0.88
N ILE A 165 15.27 11.94 1.71
CA ILE A 165 13.86 12.07 2.14
C ILE A 165 12.97 12.42 0.95
N ASP A 166 13.35 13.38 0.11
CA ASP A 166 12.58 13.79 -1.06
C ASP A 166 12.40 12.63 -2.05
N ASN A 167 13.49 11.91 -2.33
CA ASN A 167 13.43 10.73 -3.19
C ASN A 167 12.54 9.63 -2.59
N THR A 168 12.62 9.41 -1.27
CA THR A 168 11.78 8.43 -0.59
C THR A 168 10.29 8.79 -0.75
N LYS A 169 9.93 10.05 -0.55
CA LYS A 169 8.56 10.55 -0.76
C LYS A 169 8.10 10.43 -2.21
N LEU A 170 9.01 10.62 -3.17
CA LEU A 170 8.71 10.50 -4.60
C LEU A 170 8.42 9.06 -5.03
N TYR A 171 8.99 8.07 -4.36
CA TYR A 171 8.90 6.66 -4.74
C TYR A 171 7.68 5.93 -4.15
N THR A 172 6.92 6.57 -3.29
CA THR A 172 5.70 5.99 -2.70
C THR A 172 4.45 6.46 -3.43
N SER A 173 3.44 5.61 -3.49
CA SER A 173 2.13 5.92 -4.08
C SER A 173 1.18 6.57 -3.06
N TYR A 174 1.50 6.52 -1.78
CA TYR A 174 0.66 7.03 -0.69
C TYR A 174 1.47 8.01 0.18
N PRO A 175 0.81 8.93 0.89
CA PRO A 175 1.47 9.78 1.88
C PRO A 175 2.27 8.94 2.87
N LEU A 176 3.49 9.37 3.17
CA LEU A 176 4.44 8.63 3.98
C LEU A 176 4.84 9.43 5.22
N PHE A 177 4.81 8.80 6.40
CA PHE A 177 5.45 9.34 7.58
C PHE A 177 6.97 9.23 7.45
N ILE A 178 7.64 10.34 7.62
CA ILE A 178 9.11 10.43 7.67
C ILE A 178 9.48 10.80 9.09
N ALA A 179 10.03 9.84 9.79
CA ALA A 179 10.31 9.93 11.22
C ALA A 179 11.81 9.88 11.53
N ILE A 180 12.16 10.43 12.66
CA ILE A 180 13.45 10.23 13.31
C ILE A 180 13.25 10.23 14.81
N ASP A 181 14.04 9.42 15.52
CA ASP A 181 14.09 9.49 16.98
C ASP A 181 14.95 10.69 17.39
N GLY A 182 14.27 11.74 17.87
CA GLY A 182 14.91 13.00 18.18
C GLY A 182 14.20 13.77 19.28
N GLU A 183 14.85 13.96 20.41
CA GLU A 183 14.37 14.75 21.55
C GLU A 183 15.05 16.12 21.66
N GLY A 184 15.93 16.46 20.69
CA GLY A 184 16.67 17.72 20.63
C GLY A 184 17.86 17.78 21.57
N SER A 185 18.06 16.82 22.46
CA SER A 185 19.24 16.74 23.32
C SER A 185 20.50 16.46 22.47
N GLY A 186 21.67 16.65 23.05
CA GLY A 186 22.93 16.43 22.34
C GLY A 186 23.18 14.98 21.89
N THR A 187 22.29 14.04 22.23
CA THR A 187 22.37 12.62 21.90
C THR A 187 21.46 12.23 20.73
N ASP A 188 20.52 13.09 20.33
CA ASP A 188 19.68 12.80 19.17
C ASP A 188 20.49 12.84 17.85
N ALA A 189 20.03 12.06 16.88
CA ALA A 189 20.74 11.84 15.64
C ALA A 189 21.01 13.14 14.84
N VAL A 190 20.04 14.04 14.78
CA VAL A 190 20.12 15.28 13.99
C VAL A 190 20.96 16.35 14.71
N ALA A 191 20.71 16.54 16.00
CA ALA A 191 21.46 17.51 16.81
C ALA A 191 22.92 17.06 17.01
N ALA A 192 23.17 15.75 17.17
CA ALA A 192 24.51 15.19 17.25
C ALA A 192 25.29 15.35 15.93
N ALA A 193 24.63 15.26 14.78
CA ALA A 193 25.23 15.52 13.48
C ALA A 193 25.47 17.02 13.19
N GLY A 194 25.09 17.91 14.10
CA GLY A 194 25.23 19.37 13.91
C GLY A 194 24.23 19.97 12.91
N LEU A 195 23.16 19.24 12.60
CA LEU A 195 22.12 19.68 11.66
C LEU A 195 20.92 20.34 12.35
N GLY A 196 20.92 20.39 13.67
CA GLY A 196 19.89 21.00 14.48
C GLY A 196 20.46 21.72 15.69
N THR A 197 19.70 22.66 16.25
CA THR A 197 20.04 23.35 17.50
C THR A 197 19.81 22.42 18.67
N LYS A 198 20.81 22.19 19.50
CA LYS A 198 20.69 21.39 20.70
C LYS A 198 19.82 22.10 21.74
N THR A 199 18.94 21.32 22.35
CA THR A 199 18.14 21.75 23.51
C THR A 199 18.62 21.06 24.77
N ASP A 200 18.14 21.49 25.92
CA ASP A 200 18.30 20.73 27.17
C ASP A 200 17.59 19.38 27.08
N SER A 201 18.03 18.43 27.88
CA SER A 201 17.37 17.11 27.94
C SER A 201 15.95 17.24 28.50
N PRO A 202 15.02 16.34 28.11
CA PRO A 202 13.67 16.31 28.66
C PRO A 202 13.65 16.25 30.20
N GLU A 203 14.62 15.55 30.81
CA GLU A 203 14.80 15.52 32.26
C GLU A 203 15.10 16.91 32.83
N THR A 204 16.04 17.64 32.24
CA THR A 204 16.41 19.00 32.67
C THR A 204 15.25 19.97 32.50
N ILE A 205 14.56 19.90 31.35
CA ILE A 205 13.37 20.71 31.05
C ILE A 205 12.28 20.43 32.08
N GLY A 206 11.98 19.15 32.35
CA GLY A 206 10.97 18.75 33.33
C GLY A 206 11.32 19.21 34.75
N ALA A 207 12.60 19.13 35.15
CA ALA A 207 13.07 19.57 36.47
C ALA A 207 12.96 21.09 36.65
N SER A 208 12.95 21.87 35.58
CA SER A 208 12.77 23.35 35.66
C SER A 208 11.37 23.74 36.16
N GLY A 209 10.35 22.92 35.95
CA GLY A 209 8.95 23.23 36.28
C GLY A 209 8.35 24.33 35.41
N ASP A 210 9.07 24.84 34.40
CA ASP A 210 8.60 25.91 33.50
C ASP A 210 8.17 25.30 32.16
N THR A 211 6.86 25.34 31.88
CA THR A 211 6.27 24.83 30.64
C THR A 211 6.78 25.56 29.39
N ASN A 212 7.24 26.83 29.50
CA ASN A 212 7.80 27.58 28.38
C ASN A 212 9.11 26.93 27.88
N ASN A 213 9.89 26.30 28.74
CA ASN A 213 11.11 25.61 28.35
C ASN A 213 10.79 24.40 27.48
N ALA A 214 9.74 23.64 27.82
CA ALA A 214 9.26 22.53 27.01
C ALA A 214 8.71 23.01 25.65
N TYR A 215 7.92 24.08 25.63
CA TYR A 215 7.41 24.68 24.40
C TYR A 215 8.54 25.16 23.48
N THR A 216 9.53 25.86 24.03
CA THR A 216 10.68 26.37 23.29
C THR A 216 11.52 25.23 22.72
N ALA A 217 11.78 24.17 23.48
CA ALA A 217 12.51 23.01 23.03
C ALA A 217 11.76 22.30 21.89
N GLY A 218 10.45 22.04 22.07
CA GLY A 218 9.62 21.40 21.05
C GLY A 218 9.55 22.24 19.75
N THR A 219 9.39 23.56 19.86
CA THR A 219 9.38 24.45 18.68
C THR A 219 10.72 24.42 17.96
N THR A 220 11.84 24.45 18.71
CA THR A 220 13.19 24.41 18.15
C THR A 220 13.41 23.10 17.38
N VAL A 221 13.11 21.96 18.02
CA VAL A 221 13.26 20.64 17.42
C VAL A 221 12.36 20.50 16.20
N GLY A 222 11.07 20.81 16.33
CA GLY A 222 10.11 20.71 15.24
C GLY A 222 10.48 21.55 14.04
N SER A 223 11.04 22.75 14.25
CA SER A 223 11.44 23.64 13.16
C SER A 223 12.55 23.03 12.31
N TYR A 224 13.66 22.60 12.90
CA TYR A 224 14.75 22.04 12.10
C TYR A 224 14.41 20.67 11.49
N LEU A 225 13.58 19.86 12.17
CA LEU A 225 13.10 18.59 11.59
C LEU A 225 12.22 18.83 10.37
N ALA A 226 11.29 19.79 10.45
CA ALA A 226 10.46 20.17 9.32
C ALA A 226 11.29 20.70 8.15
N GLU A 227 12.31 21.53 8.41
CA GLU A 227 13.23 22.03 7.38
C GLU A 227 14.04 20.92 6.69
N LEU A 228 14.32 19.83 7.38
CA LEU A 228 14.97 18.64 6.83
C LEU A 228 14.01 17.70 6.11
N GLY A 229 12.70 17.94 6.21
CA GLY A 229 11.65 17.17 5.51
C GLY A 229 10.97 16.10 6.35
N PHE A 230 11.27 16.00 7.64
CA PHE A 230 10.55 15.13 8.57
C PHE A 230 9.13 15.66 8.82
N ASN A 231 8.21 14.76 9.13
CA ASN A 231 6.80 15.06 9.41
C ASN A 231 6.21 14.22 10.56
N LEU A 232 7.04 13.43 11.23
CA LEU A 232 6.71 12.67 12.43
C LEU A 232 7.92 12.65 13.38
#